data_8703d70ef032fa02773a435a6ca0c525
#
_entry.id   8703d70ef032fa02773a435a6ca0c525
#
_cell.length_a   1.000
_cell.length_b   1.000
_cell.length_c   1.000
_cell.angle_alpha   90.00
_cell.angle_beta   90.00
_cell.angle_gamma   90.00
#
_symmetry.space_group_name_H-M   'P 1'
#
loop_
_entity.id
_entity.type
_entity.pdbx_description
1 polymer ?
#
loop_
_entity_poly.entity_id
_entity_poly.type
_entity_poly.pdbx_seq_one_letter_code
_entity_poly.pdbx_strand_id
1 'polypeptide(L)' 'TNTVVQEGDIGAAVEEAISSNPQPVQDFLNGKDTAVRYLVGQVMKATGGKANPKLATELMKEKLEALSR' A
#
# COMPACT_ATOMS: atom_id res chain seq x y z
N THR A 1 12.92 -10.38 -4.81
CA THR A 1 13.70 -10.40 -4.72
C THR A 1 14.60 -9.44 -4.21
N ASN A 2 15.43 -9.02 -4.30
CA ASN A 2 16.29 -8.30 -3.72
C ASN A 2 16.04 -7.15 -3.48
N THR A 3 16.09 -6.49 -2.73
CA THR A 3 15.75 -5.38 -2.53
C THR A 3 16.42 -4.58 -1.78
N VAL A 4 16.61 -3.62 -2.09
CA VAL A 4 17.31 -2.76 -1.42
C VAL A 4 16.46 -2.03 -0.69
N VAL A 5 16.45 -1.88 0.35
CA VAL A 5 15.67 -1.19 1.08
C VAL A 5 16.13 0.00 1.54
N GLN A 6 15.77 1.01 1.29
CA GLN A 6 16.20 2.21 1.75
C GLN A 6 15.02 2.98 1.75
N GLU A 7 14.89 3.94 1.07
CA GLU A 7 13.77 4.74 1.10
C GLU A 7 12.87 3.96 0.31
N GLY A 8 13.23 3.08 -0.41
CA GLY A 8 12.33 2.31 -1.16
C GLY A 8 11.47 1.48 -0.29
N ASP A 9 11.70 1.53 1.00
CA ASP A 9 10.91 0.77 1.88
C ASP A 9 9.44 1.06 1.78
N ILE A 10 9.07 2.24 1.48
CA ILE A 10 7.66 2.57 1.38
C ILE A 10 7.02 1.79 0.25
N GLY A 11 7.68 1.74 -0.89
CA GLY A 11 7.16 0.97 -2.01
C GLY A 11 7.05 -0.51 -1.69
N ALA A 12 8.05 -1.05 -1.02
CA ALA A 12 8.03 -2.46 -0.67
C ALA A 12 6.91 -2.73 0.34
N ALA A 13 6.73 -1.83 1.30
CA ALA A 13 5.70 -2.00 2.29
C ALA A 13 4.31 -1.92 1.64
N VAL A 14 4.15 -1.02 0.68
CA VAL A 14 2.90 -0.90 -0.02
C VAL A 14 2.60 -2.19 -0.78
N GLU A 15 3.58 -2.72 -1.46
CA GLU A 15 3.37 -3.96 -2.20
C GLU A 15 3.06 -5.10 -1.27
N GLU A 16 3.71 -5.14 -0.14
CA GLU A 16 3.45 -6.20 0.80
C GLU A 16 2.04 -6.08 1.37
N ALA A 17 1.61 -4.87 1.65
CA ALA A 17 0.27 -4.65 2.16
C ALA A 17 -0.76 -5.14 1.14
N ILE A 18 -0.53 -4.86 -0.13
CA ILE A 18 -1.43 -5.29 -1.18
C ILE A 18 -1.45 -6.81 -1.27
N SER A 19 -0.27 -7.40 -1.21
CA SER A 19 -0.17 -8.84 -1.35
C SER A 19 -0.77 -9.59 -0.17
N SER A 20 -0.62 -9.04 1.02
CA SER A 20 -1.11 -9.70 2.21
C SER A 20 -2.58 -9.44 2.48
N ASN A 21 -3.14 -8.44 1.84
CA ASN A 21 -4.52 -8.06 2.09
C ASN A 21 -5.32 -7.99 0.80
N PRO A 22 -5.58 -9.14 0.19
CA PRO A 22 -6.28 -9.14 -1.10
C PRO A 22 -7.71 -8.64 -0.99
N GLN A 23 -8.34 -8.83 0.16
CA GLN A 23 -9.71 -8.41 0.32
C GLN A 23 -9.86 -6.89 0.24
N PRO A 24 -9.10 -6.10 1.00
CA PRO A 24 -9.19 -4.66 0.86
C PRO A 24 -8.85 -4.17 -0.53
N VAL A 25 -7.93 -4.86 -1.21
CA VAL A 25 -7.57 -4.49 -2.56
C VAL A 25 -8.79 -4.65 -3.47
N GLN A 26 -9.50 -5.75 -3.34
CA GLN A 26 -10.68 -5.97 -4.14
C GLN A 26 -11.74 -4.94 -3.80
N ASP A 27 -11.87 -4.61 -2.53
CA ASP A 27 -12.84 -3.59 -2.12
C ASP A 27 -12.54 -2.26 -2.79
N PHE A 28 -11.28 -1.88 -2.84
CA PHE A 28 -10.92 -0.64 -3.49
C PHE A 28 -11.26 -0.71 -4.97
N LEU A 29 -10.94 -1.82 -5.62
CA LEU A 29 -11.21 -1.96 -7.03
C LEU A 29 -12.70 -1.97 -7.32
N ASN A 30 -13.50 -2.29 -6.33
CA ASN A 30 -14.94 -2.24 -6.48
C ASN A 30 -15.50 -0.87 -6.14
N GLY A 31 -14.66 0.07 -5.83
CA GLY A 31 -15.10 1.42 -5.56
C GLY A 31 -15.08 1.87 -4.12
N LYS A 32 -14.50 1.08 -3.22
CA LYS A 32 -14.47 1.47 -1.84
C LYS A 32 -13.21 2.20 -1.48
N ASP A 33 -13.28 3.49 -1.41
CA ASP A 33 -12.13 4.30 -1.06
C ASP A 33 -11.61 4.01 0.32
N THR A 34 -12.46 3.61 1.23
CA THR A 34 -12.01 3.37 2.59
C THR A 34 -11.01 2.24 2.67
N ALA A 35 -10.99 1.37 1.68
CA ALA A 35 -10.02 0.28 1.67
C ALA A 35 -8.60 0.81 1.59
N VAL A 36 -8.41 1.96 0.94
CA VAL A 36 -7.09 2.56 0.84
C VAL A 36 -6.58 2.91 2.23
N ARG A 37 -7.47 3.44 3.08
CA ARG A 37 -7.04 3.84 4.40
C ARG A 37 -6.59 2.63 5.20
N TYR A 38 -7.30 1.54 5.05
CA TYR A 38 -6.92 0.33 5.76
C TYR A 38 -5.53 -0.13 5.29
N LEU A 39 -5.33 -0.11 3.98
CA LEU A 39 -4.05 -0.56 3.44
C LEU A 39 -2.92 0.37 3.85
N VAL A 40 -3.16 1.66 3.87
CA VAL A 40 -2.15 2.60 4.30
C VAL A 40 -1.81 2.34 5.77
N GLY A 41 -2.81 2.00 6.56
CA GLY A 41 -2.57 1.65 7.95
C GLY A 41 -1.62 0.46 8.08
N GLN A 42 -1.76 -0.51 7.19
CA GLN A 42 -0.88 -1.67 7.20
C GLN A 42 0.55 -1.25 6.84
N VAL A 43 0.70 -0.33 5.91
CA VAL A 43 2.00 0.17 5.53
C VAL A 43 2.65 0.89 6.72
N MET A 44 1.88 1.71 7.41
CA MET A 44 2.40 2.41 8.55
C MET A 44 2.85 1.45 9.63
N LYS A 45 2.06 0.38 9.82
CA LYS A 45 2.43 -0.57 10.80
C LYS A 45 3.70 -1.30 10.39
N ALA A 46 3.83 -1.66 9.14
CA ALA A 46 4.99 -2.39 8.66
C ALA A 46 6.25 -1.56 8.76
N THR A 47 6.14 -0.25 8.64
CA THR A 47 7.31 0.61 8.70
C THR A 47 7.51 1.20 10.09
N GLY A 48 6.68 0.80 11.04
CA GLY A 48 6.81 1.33 12.39
C GLY A 48 6.47 2.79 12.49
N GLY A 49 5.63 3.27 11.63
CA GLY A 49 5.24 4.67 11.65
C GLY A 49 6.22 5.60 10.99
N LYS A 50 7.27 5.05 10.38
CA LYS A 50 8.26 5.90 9.77
C LYS A 50 7.89 6.34 8.37
N ALA A 51 6.99 5.65 7.73
CA ALA A 51 6.60 6.02 6.38
C ALA A 51 5.78 7.29 6.42
N ASN A 52 5.93 8.10 5.38
CA ASN A 52 5.14 9.32 5.27
C ASN A 52 3.74 8.89 4.84
N PRO A 53 2.72 9.15 5.63
CA PRO A 53 1.38 8.69 5.30
C PRO A 53 0.87 9.24 3.99
N LYS A 54 1.28 10.44 3.64
CA LYS A 54 0.84 11.02 2.41
C LYS A 54 1.44 10.26 1.23
N LEU A 55 2.73 9.98 1.30
CA LEU A 55 3.38 9.24 0.24
C LEU A 55 2.85 7.82 0.19
N ALA A 56 2.62 7.22 1.33
CA ALA A 56 2.09 5.86 1.36
C ALA A 56 0.73 5.81 0.69
N THR A 57 -0.10 6.83 0.93
CA THR A 57 -1.41 6.87 0.30
C THR A 57 -1.29 7.01 -1.20
N GLU A 58 -0.40 7.88 -1.65
CA GLU A 58 -0.25 8.09 -3.08
C GLU A 58 0.28 6.85 -3.76
N LEU A 59 1.28 6.23 -3.18
CA LEU A 59 1.82 5.02 -3.76
C LEU A 59 0.80 3.90 -3.76
N MET A 60 0.03 3.82 -2.68
CA MET A 60 -0.98 2.79 -2.60
C MET A 60 -2.00 2.96 -3.71
N LYS A 61 -2.48 4.17 -3.91
CA LYS A 61 -3.45 4.42 -4.94
C LYS A 61 -2.89 4.12 -6.31
N GLU A 62 -1.66 4.52 -6.54
CA GLU A 62 -1.04 4.29 -7.81
C GLU A 62 -0.94 2.81 -8.12
N LYS A 63 -0.52 2.03 -7.16
CA LYS A 63 -0.38 0.61 -7.39
C LYS A 63 -1.72 -0.08 -7.56
N LEU A 64 -2.71 0.36 -6.80
CA LEU A 64 -4.03 -0.23 -6.92
C LEU A 64 -4.66 0.09 -8.26
N GLU A 65 -4.43 1.31 -8.73
CA GLU A 65 -4.98 1.68 -10.02
C GLU A 65 -4.31 0.88 -11.13
N ALA A 66 -3.03 0.61 -10.99
CA ALA A 66 -2.34 -0.20 -11.98
C ALA A 66 -2.92 -1.61 -12.01
N LEU A 67 -3.36 -2.10 -10.87
CA LEU A 67 -3.94 -3.42 -10.83
C LEU A 67 -5.31 -3.46 -11.50
N SER A 68 -5.98 -2.36 -11.52
CA SER A 68 -7.31 -2.36 -12.08
C SER A 68 -7.31 -2.19 -13.60
N ARG A 69 -6.14 -1.96 -14.20
CA ARG A 69 -6.09 -1.79 -15.63
C ARG A 69 -6.04 -3.04 -16.41
#